data_d0f234d7590492dc515d8c4738dac68e
#
_entry.id   d0f234d7590492dc515d8c4738dac68e
#
_cell.length_a   1.000
_cell.length_b   1.000
_cell.length_c   1.000
_cell.angle_alpha   90.00
_cell.angle_beta   90.00
_cell.angle_gamma   90.00
#
_symmetry.space_group_name_H-M   'P 1'
#
loop_
_entity.id
_entity.type
_entity.pdbx_description
1 polymer ?
#
loop_
_entity_poly.entity_id
_entity_poly.type
_entity_poly.pdbx_seq_one_letter_code
_entity_poly.pdbx_strand_id
1 'polypeptide(L)'
;TKEEAFALYLLAADHPAINLTGIDCHIGSQINEPEPLLQALTSILELRDTLEKEGISLQHIDLGGGFGVRYQDETPLDINDWGASVGQILGGRDLQLRIEPGRFLTANAGVLLTRVEYLKIADEPDHKNFAVVDAAMNDLLRPSLYQAWHEVLRVEKSSNAQPLEWDIVGPICESGDFLAKQRSL
;
A
#
# COMPACT_ATOMS: atom_id res chain seq x y z
N THR A 1 5.11 -20.06 -8.81
CA THR A 1 4.55 -20.14 -10.17
C THR A 1 3.20 -20.85 -10.14
N LYS A 2 2.41 -20.75 -11.23
CA LYS A 2 1.12 -21.47 -11.38
C LYS A 2 1.35 -22.99 -11.33
N GLU A 3 2.39 -23.47 -11.95
CA GLU A 3 2.76 -24.89 -12.01
C GLU A 3 3.10 -25.45 -10.64
N GLU A 4 3.89 -24.72 -9.86
CA GLU A 4 4.22 -25.08 -8.47
C GLU A 4 2.98 -25.07 -7.59
N ALA A 5 2.15 -24.02 -7.71
CA ALA A 5 0.90 -23.93 -6.97
C ALA A 5 -0.03 -25.12 -7.31
N PHE A 6 -0.21 -25.44 -8.59
CA PHE A 6 -1.00 -26.58 -9.02
C PHE A 6 -0.50 -27.90 -8.40
N ALA A 7 0.81 -28.15 -8.45
CA ALA A 7 1.39 -29.34 -7.85
C ALA A 7 1.20 -29.43 -6.34
N LEU A 8 1.31 -28.29 -5.63
CA LEU A 8 1.06 -28.21 -4.20
C LEU A 8 -0.41 -28.44 -3.84
N TYR A 9 -1.36 -27.96 -4.64
CA TYR A 9 -2.77 -28.23 -4.44
C TYR A 9 -3.09 -29.72 -4.58
N LEU A 10 -2.53 -30.39 -5.59
CA LEU A 10 -2.70 -31.84 -5.75
C LEU A 10 -2.14 -32.60 -4.54
N LEU A 11 -0.94 -32.26 -4.09
CA LEU A 11 -0.32 -32.87 -2.92
C LEU A 11 -1.15 -32.62 -1.65
N ALA A 12 -1.66 -31.43 -1.46
CA ALA A 12 -2.44 -31.05 -0.29
C ALA A 12 -3.84 -31.69 -0.28
N ALA A 13 -4.43 -31.95 -1.44
CA ALA A 13 -5.74 -32.59 -1.56
C ALA A 13 -5.76 -34.02 -1.00
N ASP A 14 -4.62 -34.71 -1.10
CA ASP A 14 -4.48 -36.09 -0.54
C ASP A 14 -4.20 -36.09 0.97
N HIS A 15 -3.96 -34.93 1.58
CA HIS A 15 -3.58 -34.86 2.99
C HIS A 15 -4.79 -34.79 3.92
N PRO A 16 -4.97 -35.74 4.86
CA PRO A 16 -6.21 -35.86 5.65
C PRO A 16 -6.46 -34.70 6.64
N ALA A 17 -5.44 -33.90 6.94
CA ALA A 17 -5.56 -32.78 7.87
C ALA A 17 -5.69 -31.40 7.14
N ILE A 18 -5.75 -31.37 5.80
CA ILE A 18 -5.86 -30.14 5.01
C ILE A 18 -7.22 -30.09 4.35
N ASN A 19 -7.89 -28.95 4.50
CA ASN A 19 -9.10 -28.61 3.77
C ASN A 19 -8.83 -27.44 2.84
N LEU A 20 -8.82 -27.69 1.55
CA LEU A 20 -8.59 -26.68 0.52
C LEU A 20 -9.89 -25.90 0.28
N THR A 21 -9.88 -24.60 0.61
CA THR A 21 -11.08 -23.76 0.52
C THR A 21 -10.94 -22.58 -0.44
N GLY A 22 -9.74 -22.18 -0.76
CA GLY A 22 -9.52 -21.01 -1.60
C GLY A 22 -8.13 -20.94 -2.20
N ILE A 23 -7.95 -19.94 -3.02
CA ILE A 23 -6.68 -19.59 -3.65
C ILE A 23 -6.43 -18.09 -3.51
N ASP A 24 -5.20 -17.71 -3.26
CA ASP A 24 -4.77 -16.35 -2.99
C ASP A 24 -3.64 -15.91 -3.94
N CYS A 25 -3.60 -14.61 -4.23
CA CYS A 25 -2.42 -13.94 -4.77
C CYS A 25 -2.29 -12.51 -4.26
N HIS A 26 -1.06 -12.03 -4.19
CA HIS A 26 -0.76 -10.62 -3.94
C HIS A 26 0.32 -10.17 -4.92
N ILE A 27 -0.02 -9.29 -5.85
CA ILE A 27 0.84 -8.96 -7.00
C ILE A 27 1.70 -7.71 -6.81
N GLY A 28 1.48 -6.96 -5.74
CA GLY A 28 2.26 -5.76 -5.47
C GLY A 28 1.54 -4.74 -4.60
N SER A 29 2.09 -3.55 -4.56
CA SER A 29 1.60 -2.43 -3.73
C SER A 29 1.62 -1.14 -4.55
N GLN A 30 0.72 -0.22 -4.24
CA GLN A 30 0.56 1.06 -4.93
C GLN A 30 0.23 0.88 -6.42
N ILE A 31 -0.75 0.01 -6.71
CA ILE A 31 -1.23 -0.30 -8.06
C ILE A 31 -2.34 0.70 -8.39
N ASN A 32 -2.10 1.55 -9.36
CA ASN A 32 -3.03 2.61 -9.77
C ASN A 32 -3.81 2.25 -11.05
N GLU A 33 -3.35 1.24 -11.79
CA GLU A 33 -3.98 0.76 -13.01
C GLU A 33 -4.78 -0.52 -12.75
N PRO A 34 -5.99 -0.68 -13.33
CA PRO A 34 -6.81 -1.85 -13.09
C PRO A 34 -6.29 -3.12 -13.76
N GLU A 35 -5.61 -3.01 -14.92
CA GLU A 35 -5.19 -4.13 -15.75
C GLU A 35 -4.37 -5.20 -15.02
N PRO A 36 -3.36 -4.87 -14.21
CA PRO A 36 -2.59 -5.90 -13.49
C PRO A 36 -3.44 -6.73 -12.54
N LEU A 37 -4.40 -6.08 -11.84
CA LEU A 37 -5.31 -6.76 -10.93
C LEU A 37 -6.32 -7.64 -11.68
N LEU A 38 -6.83 -7.20 -12.84
CA LEU A 38 -7.74 -7.98 -13.67
C LEU A 38 -7.02 -9.16 -14.34
N GLN A 39 -5.77 -9.00 -14.74
CA GLN A 39 -4.92 -10.09 -15.24
C GLN A 39 -4.64 -11.13 -14.14
N ALA A 40 -4.36 -10.69 -12.91
CA ALA A 40 -4.19 -11.57 -11.77
C ALA A 40 -5.46 -12.40 -11.51
N LEU A 41 -6.64 -11.76 -11.50
CA LEU A 41 -7.92 -12.43 -11.38
C LEU A 41 -8.11 -13.50 -12.46
N THR A 42 -7.88 -13.15 -13.72
CA THR A 42 -8.00 -14.08 -14.84
C THR A 42 -7.07 -15.28 -14.66
N SER A 43 -5.82 -15.01 -14.27
CA SER A 43 -4.80 -16.04 -14.07
C SER A 43 -5.15 -17.02 -12.93
N ILE A 44 -5.71 -16.50 -11.83
CA ILE A 44 -6.18 -17.34 -10.70
C ILE A 44 -7.41 -18.16 -11.12
N LEU A 45 -8.35 -17.57 -11.85
CA LEU A 45 -9.53 -18.30 -12.34
C LEU A 45 -9.13 -19.47 -13.24
N GLU A 46 -8.15 -19.28 -14.13
CA GLU A 46 -7.63 -20.37 -14.97
C GLU A 46 -7.05 -21.51 -14.13
N LEU A 47 -6.27 -21.17 -13.08
CA LEU A 47 -5.71 -22.17 -12.18
C LEU A 47 -6.83 -22.87 -11.38
N ARG A 48 -7.79 -22.13 -10.85
CA ARG A 48 -8.96 -22.68 -10.16
C ARG A 48 -9.73 -23.62 -11.08
N ASP A 49 -10.02 -23.23 -12.31
CA ASP A 49 -10.77 -24.05 -13.28
C ASP A 49 -9.97 -25.33 -13.67
N THR A 50 -8.65 -25.27 -13.59
CA THR A 50 -7.79 -26.46 -13.78
C THR A 50 -7.85 -27.39 -12.57
N LEU A 51 -7.80 -26.84 -11.36
CA LEU A 51 -7.95 -27.62 -10.12
C LEU A 51 -9.33 -28.27 -10.00
N GLU A 52 -10.37 -27.61 -10.46
CA GLU A 52 -11.73 -28.18 -10.46
C GLU A 52 -11.87 -29.42 -11.36
N LYS A 53 -11.13 -29.48 -12.49
CA LYS A 53 -11.07 -30.70 -13.34
C LYS A 53 -10.38 -31.87 -12.64
N GLU A 54 -9.50 -31.58 -11.69
CA GLU A 54 -8.85 -32.59 -10.84
C GLU A 54 -9.68 -32.93 -9.59
N GLY A 55 -10.90 -32.40 -9.48
CA GLY A 55 -11.81 -32.67 -8.35
C GLY A 55 -11.58 -31.78 -7.13
N ILE A 56 -10.72 -30.75 -7.23
CA ILE A 56 -10.47 -29.79 -6.15
C ILE A 56 -11.37 -28.59 -6.33
N SER A 57 -12.41 -28.48 -5.51
CA SER A 57 -13.36 -27.38 -5.55
C SER A 57 -13.00 -26.30 -4.55
N LEU A 58 -12.72 -25.08 -5.03
CA LEU A 58 -12.40 -23.91 -4.21
C LEU A 58 -13.60 -22.98 -4.09
N GLN A 59 -13.87 -22.52 -2.88
CA GLN A 59 -15.03 -21.71 -2.52
C GLN A 59 -14.77 -20.21 -2.69
N HIS A 60 -13.51 -19.78 -2.60
CA HIS A 60 -13.13 -18.38 -2.70
C HIS A 60 -11.82 -18.15 -3.43
N ILE A 61 -11.70 -16.95 -3.96
CA ILE A 61 -10.43 -16.38 -4.44
C ILE A 61 -10.11 -15.16 -3.59
N ASP A 62 -8.83 -14.98 -3.25
CA ASP A 62 -8.33 -13.74 -2.69
C ASP A 62 -7.38 -13.08 -3.69
N LEU A 63 -7.62 -11.82 -4.03
CA LEU A 63 -6.76 -11.03 -4.90
C LEU A 63 -5.70 -10.23 -4.12
N GLY A 64 -5.65 -10.42 -2.80
CA GLY A 64 -4.78 -9.63 -1.94
C GLY A 64 -5.15 -8.15 -1.92
N GLY A 65 -4.17 -7.34 -1.65
CA GLY A 65 -4.31 -5.89 -1.61
C GLY A 65 -3.61 -5.20 -2.76
N GLY A 66 -2.90 -4.13 -2.40
CA GLY A 66 -2.07 -3.39 -3.34
C GLY A 66 -2.73 -2.21 -4.01
N PHE A 67 -4.01 -1.97 -3.77
CA PHE A 67 -4.72 -0.78 -4.29
C PHE A 67 -3.98 0.50 -3.92
N GLY A 68 -3.67 1.30 -4.94
CA GLY A 68 -2.97 2.55 -4.79
C GLY A 68 -3.82 3.63 -4.13
N VAL A 69 -3.13 4.58 -3.52
CA VAL A 69 -3.72 5.80 -2.96
C VAL A 69 -2.96 7.01 -3.45
N ARG A 70 -3.58 8.17 -3.39
CA ARG A 70 -2.93 9.41 -3.72
C ARG A 70 -2.10 9.90 -2.53
N TYR A 71 -0.81 10.09 -2.75
CA TYR A 71 0.09 10.75 -1.82
C TYR A 71 0.43 12.16 -2.28
N GLN A 72 0.65 12.36 -3.54
CA GLN A 72 1.05 13.64 -4.13
C GLN A 72 0.21 13.95 -5.38
N ASP A 73 0.50 13.33 -6.50
CA ASP A 73 -0.12 13.57 -7.81
C ASP A 73 -0.61 12.27 -8.49
N GLU A 74 -0.51 11.14 -7.79
CA GLU A 74 -1.00 9.89 -8.33
C GLU A 74 -2.53 9.93 -8.52
N THR A 75 -3.00 9.25 -9.53
CA THR A 75 -4.42 9.00 -9.78
C THR A 75 -4.71 7.53 -9.46
N PRO A 76 -5.28 7.22 -8.29
CA PRO A 76 -5.69 5.86 -7.96
C PRO A 76 -6.73 5.34 -8.95
N LEU A 77 -6.78 4.01 -9.13
CA LEU A 77 -7.82 3.38 -9.94
C LEU A 77 -9.23 3.68 -9.39
N ASP A 78 -10.21 3.81 -10.27
CA ASP A 78 -11.62 3.89 -9.85
C ASP A 78 -12.11 2.51 -9.40
N ILE A 79 -12.47 2.41 -8.13
CA ILE A 79 -12.88 1.14 -7.51
C ILE A 79 -14.23 0.64 -8.05
N ASN A 80 -15.11 1.54 -8.52
CA ASN A 80 -16.38 1.15 -9.08
C ASN A 80 -16.21 0.54 -10.48
N ASP A 81 -15.38 1.17 -11.33
CA ASP A 81 -15.07 0.67 -12.66
C ASP A 81 -14.31 -0.65 -12.59
N TRP A 82 -13.34 -0.75 -11.65
CA TRP A 82 -12.65 -1.99 -11.38
C TRP A 82 -13.63 -3.09 -10.91
N GLY A 83 -14.51 -2.77 -9.96
CA GLY A 83 -15.53 -3.70 -9.45
C GLY A 83 -16.48 -4.20 -10.53
N ALA A 84 -16.90 -3.31 -11.44
CA ALA A 84 -17.73 -3.69 -12.59
C ALA A 84 -17.00 -4.67 -13.51
N SER A 85 -15.72 -4.41 -13.80
CA SER A 85 -14.86 -5.28 -14.62
C SER A 85 -14.66 -6.65 -13.97
N VAL A 86 -14.41 -6.68 -12.66
CA VAL A 86 -14.34 -7.92 -11.87
C VAL A 86 -15.64 -8.72 -11.97
N GLY A 87 -16.79 -8.06 -11.82
CA GLY A 87 -18.11 -8.69 -11.95
C GLY A 87 -18.31 -9.35 -13.32
N GLN A 88 -17.85 -8.70 -14.39
CA GLN A 88 -17.88 -9.26 -15.74
C GLN A 88 -17.00 -10.50 -15.89
N ILE A 89 -15.76 -10.45 -15.37
CA ILE A 89 -14.81 -11.58 -15.43
C ILE A 89 -15.32 -12.77 -14.61
N LEU A 90 -15.91 -12.54 -13.45
CA LEU A 90 -16.48 -13.60 -12.63
C LEU A 90 -17.67 -14.29 -13.31
N GLY A 91 -18.43 -13.56 -14.14
CA GLY A 91 -19.41 -14.13 -15.04
C GLY A 91 -20.51 -14.95 -14.36
N GLY A 92 -20.90 -14.61 -13.13
CA GLY A 92 -21.93 -15.32 -12.38
C GLY A 92 -21.48 -16.66 -11.78
N ARG A 93 -20.16 -16.93 -11.69
CA ARG A 93 -19.60 -18.08 -10.94
C ARG A 93 -20.03 -18.01 -9.48
N ASP A 94 -20.40 -19.14 -8.91
CA ASP A 94 -20.64 -19.28 -7.47
C ASP A 94 -19.30 -19.32 -6.74
N LEU A 95 -18.74 -18.14 -6.48
CA LEU A 95 -17.40 -17.96 -5.96
C LEU A 95 -17.31 -16.69 -5.12
N GLN A 96 -16.83 -16.80 -3.88
CA GLN A 96 -16.58 -15.65 -3.03
C GLN A 96 -15.28 -14.96 -3.46
N LEU A 97 -15.34 -13.67 -3.79
CA LEU A 97 -14.16 -12.84 -3.96
C LEU A 97 -13.79 -12.17 -2.63
N ARG A 98 -12.51 -12.22 -2.29
CA ARG A 98 -11.90 -11.51 -1.17
C ARG A 98 -10.84 -10.54 -1.67
N ILE A 99 -10.64 -9.45 -0.94
CA ILE A 99 -9.60 -8.47 -1.17
C ILE A 99 -9.05 -7.97 0.16
N GLU A 100 -7.79 -7.52 0.17
CA GLU A 100 -7.07 -7.04 1.35
C GLU A 100 -6.61 -5.57 1.18
N PRO A 101 -7.53 -4.61 1.10
CA PRO A 101 -7.24 -3.23 0.68
C PRO A 101 -6.69 -2.37 1.83
N GLY A 102 -5.69 -2.85 2.59
CA GLY A 102 -5.19 -2.22 3.81
C GLY A 102 -4.85 -0.75 3.64
N ARG A 103 -3.93 -0.42 2.75
CA ARG A 103 -3.54 0.97 2.47
C ARG A 103 -4.71 1.81 1.96
N PHE A 104 -5.49 1.29 1.04
CA PHE A 104 -6.63 1.98 0.47
C PHE A 104 -7.65 2.44 1.52
N LEU A 105 -7.86 1.63 2.57
CA LEU A 105 -8.78 1.96 3.66
C LEU A 105 -8.17 2.94 4.68
N THR A 106 -6.86 2.89 4.91
CA THR A 106 -6.25 3.54 6.09
C THR A 106 -5.36 4.73 5.77
N ALA A 107 -4.80 4.84 4.56
CA ALA A 107 -3.77 5.84 4.25
C ALA A 107 -4.25 7.28 4.43
N ASN A 108 -5.50 7.57 4.08
CA ASN A 108 -6.09 8.91 4.18
C ASN A 108 -7.05 9.06 5.37
N ALA A 109 -7.06 8.08 6.29
CA ALA A 109 -7.98 8.05 7.42
C ALA A 109 -7.38 8.63 8.71
N GLY A 110 -6.11 9.03 8.71
CA GLY A 110 -5.42 9.52 9.89
C GLY A 110 -4.38 10.58 9.61
N VAL A 111 -3.94 11.24 10.66
CA VAL A 111 -2.84 12.22 10.65
C VAL A 111 -1.88 11.90 11.79
N LEU A 112 -0.59 12.15 11.57
CA LEU A 112 0.41 12.21 12.64
C LEU A 112 0.53 13.66 13.08
N LEU A 113 0.18 13.95 14.34
CA LEU A 113 0.37 15.26 14.94
C LEU A 113 1.69 15.26 15.70
N THR A 114 2.53 16.24 15.42
CA THR A 114 3.84 16.39 16.07
C THR A 114 4.10 17.85 16.41
N ARG A 115 4.94 18.07 17.40
CA ARG A 115 5.35 19.40 17.84
C ARG A 115 6.79 19.68 17.43
N VAL A 116 7.02 20.90 16.93
CA VAL A 116 8.38 21.38 16.69
C VAL A 116 9.04 21.70 18.03
N GLU A 117 10.11 20.99 18.36
CA GLU A 117 10.93 21.22 19.56
C GLU A 117 12.05 22.23 19.30
N TYR A 118 12.62 22.22 18.10
CA TYR A 118 13.73 23.11 17.74
C TYR A 118 13.76 23.39 16.23
N LEU A 119 14.09 24.64 15.87
CA LEU A 119 14.35 25.04 14.50
C LEU A 119 15.84 25.36 14.35
N LYS A 120 16.52 24.60 13.50
CA LYS A 120 17.88 24.90 13.08
C LYS A 120 17.83 25.57 11.70
N ILE A 121 18.03 26.87 11.69
CA ILE A 121 18.08 27.68 10.46
C ILE A 121 19.50 27.64 9.93
N ALA A 122 19.64 27.48 8.63
CA ALA A 122 20.91 27.49 7.93
C ALA A 122 21.59 28.86 8.01
N ASP A 123 22.88 28.88 8.30
CA ASP A 123 23.69 30.09 8.33
C ASP A 123 24.17 30.49 6.93
N GLU A 124 24.21 29.53 5.99
CA GLU A 124 24.69 29.71 4.62
C GLU A 124 23.65 29.19 3.59
N PRO A 125 23.60 29.73 2.37
CA PRO A 125 22.57 29.39 1.39
C PRO A 125 22.51 27.92 0.96
N ASP A 126 23.63 27.20 1.01
CA ASP A 126 23.76 25.77 0.63
C ASP A 126 23.48 24.82 1.79
N HIS A 127 23.31 25.35 3.00
CA HIS A 127 22.96 24.55 4.16
C HIS A 127 21.44 24.36 4.24
N LYS A 128 21.04 23.28 4.92
CA LYS A 128 19.64 22.93 5.09
C LYS A 128 19.07 23.46 6.39
N ASN A 129 17.81 23.86 6.33
CA ASN A 129 17.03 24.11 7.54
C ASN A 129 16.48 22.78 8.06
N PHE A 130 16.51 22.60 9.37
CA PHE A 130 15.92 21.43 10.04
C PHE A 130 14.87 21.87 11.05
N ALA A 131 13.70 21.27 10.95
CA ALA A 131 12.70 21.30 12.00
C ALA A 131 12.76 19.99 12.76
N VAL A 132 13.29 20.04 13.99
CA VAL A 132 13.35 18.90 14.89
C VAL A 132 12.01 18.78 15.59
N VAL A 133 11.38 17.61 15.48
CA VAL A 133 10.07 17.35 16.05
C VAL A 133 10.12 16.23 17.09
N ASP A 134 9.06 16.09 17.89
CA ASP A 134 8.95 15.04 18.92
C ASP A 134 8.49 13.69 18.39
N ALA A 135 8.12 13.58 17.11
CA ALA A 135 7.93 12.31 16.42
C ALA A 135 9.20 11.84 15.73
N ALA A 136 9.35 10.54 15.50
CA ALA A 136 10.53 9.94 14.93
C ALA A 136 10.20 8.84 13.89
N MET A 137 11.24 8.25 13.30
CA MET A 137 11.09 7.17 12.33
C MET A 137 10.36 5.95 12.87
N ASN A 138 10.34 5.70 14.17
CA ASN A 138 9.55 4.62 14.79
C ASN A 138 8.04 4.91 14.81
N ASP A 139 7.64 6.19 14.76
CA ASP A 139 6.24 6.60 14.68
C ASP A 139 5.74 6.62 13.24
N LEU A 140 6.60 7.04 12.29
CA LEU A 140 6.33 7.06 10.86
C LEU A 140 7.54 6.52 10.09
N LEU A 141 7.60 5.20 9.92
CA LEU A 141 8.76 4.51 9.37
C LEU A 141 8.92 4.70 7.85
N ARG A 142 7.85 4.87 7.12
CA ARG A 142 7.86 4.83 5.65
C ARG A 142 8.77 5.85 4.97
N PRO A 143 8.89 7.11 5.41
CA PRO A 143 9.86 8.04 4.84
C PRO A 143 11.29 7.54 4.92
N SER A 144 11.71 7.01 6.07
CA SER A 144 13.05 6.48 6.29
C SER A 144 13.33 5.21 5.49
N LEU A 145 12.39 4.25 5.50
CA LEU A 145 12.59 2.93 4.91
C LEU A 145 12.39 2.89 3.39
N TYR A 146 11.41 3.65 2.89
CA TYR A 146 10.99 3.61 1.49
C TYR A 146 11.12 4.95 0.78
N GLN A 147 11.66 5.98 1.43
CA GLN A 147 11.65 7.36 0.93
C GLN A 147 10.23 7.83 0.57
N ALA A 148 9.24 7.30 1.28
CA ALA A 148 7.85 7.58 0.99
C ALA A 148 7.54 9.05 1.27
N TRP A 149 6.84 9.67 0.33
CA TRP A 149 6.35 11.01 0.50
C TRP A 149 5.07 11.01 1.34
N HIS A 150 5.01 11.92 2.32
CA HIS A 150 3.79 12.27 3.05
C HIS A 150 3.66 13.78 3.06
N GLU A 151 2.45 14.27 2.97
CA GLU A 151 2.21 15.70 3.09
C GLU A 151 2.48 16.18 4.51
N VAL A 152 3.10 17.37 4.61
CA VAL A 152 3.37 18.03 5.90
C VAL A 152 2.70 19.38 5.87
N LEU A 153 1.85 19.63 6.85
CA LEU A 153 1.09 20.86 6.96
C LEU A 153 1.32 21.51 8.32
N ARG A 154 1.40 22.82 8.34
CA ARG A 154 1.35 23.57 9.61
C ARG A 154 -0.06 23.54 10.18
N VAL A 155 -0.18 23.26 11.47
CA VAL A 155 -1.47 23.29 12.19
C VAL A 155 -2.02 24.72 12.22
N GLU A 156 -1.13 25.69 12.43
CA GLU A 156 -1.51 27.12 12.41
C GLU A 156 -1.13 27.75 11.06
N LYS A 157 -2.10 28.37 10.42
CA LYS A 157 -1.86 29.15 9.21
C LYS A 157 -1.23 30.49 9.60
N SER A 158 0.08 30.61 9.41
CA SER A 158 0.73 31.93 9.50
C SER A 158 0.43 32.74 8.24
N SER A 159 -0.09 33.96 8.43
CA SER A 159 -0.55 34.78 7.31
C SER A 159 0.55 35.51 6.54
N ASN A 160 1.77 35.69 7.10
CA ASN A 160 2.76 36.64 6.56
C ASN A 160 4.20 36.12 6.49
N ALA A 161 4.51 34.88 6.85
CA ALA A 161 5.87 34.36 6.76
C ALA A 161 6.15 33.88 5.32
N GLN A 162 7.29 34.27 4.78
CA GLN A 162 7.78 33.67 3.53
C GLN A 162 8.10 32.20 3.82
N PRO A 163 7.63 31.26 2.99
CA PRO A 163 7.93 29.86 3.18
C PRO A 163 9.43 29.61 3.00
N LEU A 164 9.99 28.80 3.89
CA LEU A 164 11.34 28.28 3.79
C LEU A 164 11.29 26.78 3.52
N GLU A 165 12.36 26.25 2.93
CA GLU A 165 12.49 24.81 2.74
C GLU A 165 13.05 24.16 4.02
N TRP A 166 12.42 23.08 4.46
CA TRP A 166 12.73 22.36 5.69
C TRP A 166 12.90 20.86 5.47
N ASP A 167 13.90 20.27 6.10
CA ASP A 167 13.91 18.84 6.39
C ASP A 167 13.30 18.63 7.79
N ILE A 168 12.28 17.76 7.90
CA ILE A 168 11.59 17.45 9.15
C ILE A 168 12.24 16.20 9.72
N VAL A 169 12.84 16.31 10.89
CA VAL A 169 13.67 15.27 11.50
C VAL A 169 13.25 14.97 12.93
N GLY A 170 13.39 13.71 13.33
CA GLY A 170 13.09 13.28 14.68
C GLY A 170 14.30 13.42 15.64
N PRO A 171 14.13 12.99 16.90
CA PRO A 171 15.16 13.08 17.94
C PRO A 171 16.07 11.87 18.01
N ILE A 172 15.91 10.84 17.17
CA ILE A 172 16.75 9.63 17.21
C ILE A 172 18.12 9.93 16.62
N CYS A 173 19.17 9.43 17.28
CA CYS A 173 20.55 9.58 16.82
C CYS A 173 20.88 8.62 15.66
N GLU A 174 20.16 8.79 14.56
CA GLU A 174 20.27 8.00 13.33
C GLU A 174 20.07 8.94 12.13
N SER A 175 20.95 8.86 11.13
CA SER A 175 20.84 9.70 9.92
C SER A 175 19.61 9.41 9.07
N GLY A 176 18.98 8.26 9.28
CA GLY A 176 17.71 7.90 8.70
C GLY A 176 16.48 8.48 9.39
N ASP A 177 16.63 9.15 10.54
CA ASP A 177 15.50 9.67 11.32
C ASP A 177 14.95 10.98 10.73
N PHE A 178 14.32 10.85 9.59
CA PHE A 178 13.58 11.94 8.95
C PHE A 178 12.15 11.52 8.63
N LEU A 179 11.23 12.45 8.78
CA LEU A 179 9.82 12.28 8.45
C LEU A 179 9.48 12.88 7.08
N ALA A 180 10.19 13.95 6.69
CA ALA A 180 10.05 14.55 5.38
C ALA A 180 11.31 15.36 5.02
N LYS A 181 11.58 15.51 3.73
CA LYS A 181 12.68 16.32 3.22
C LYS A 181 12.15 17.38 2.27
N GLN A 182 12.79 18.54 2.25
CA GLN A 182 12.54 19.64 1.31
C GLN A 182 11.05 20.06 1.28
N ARG A 183 10.48 20.34 2.46
CA ARG A 183 9.11 20.82 2.57
C ARG A 183 9.09 22.34 2.68
N SER A 184 8.32 22.97 1.79
CA SER A 184 8.06 24.41 1.83
C SER A 184 6.99 24.69 2.89
N LEU A 185 7.41 25.26 4.03
CA LEU A 185 6.55 25.53 5.18
C LEU A 185 6.70 26.96 5.69
#